data_31718f04a10193856c31576d171ec6ba
#
_entry.id   31718f04a10193856c31576d171ec6ba
#
_cell.length_a   1.000
_cell.length_b   1.000
_cell.length_c   1.000
_cell.angle_alpha   90.00
_cell.angle_beta   90.00
_cell.angle_gamma   90.00
#
_symmetry.space_group_name_H-M   'P 1'
#
loop_
_entity.id
_entity.type
_entity.pdbx_description
1 polymer ?
#
loop_
_entity_poly.entity_id
_entity_poly.type
_entity_poly.pdbx_seq_one_letter_code
_entity_poly.pdbx_strand_id
1 'polypeptide(L)'
;MRECFDPKIYKKDWQYQEGDLTVTRSCQWSAPGCHQGCSILFYTDKDGKLVKVEGDPNSPVTDGRLCMRCLAMVEAVYHPDRIVHPMKRAKEDRGKDKWVEITMDEAYELCIEMVKDTTEKYGAKSICTGAGTGRNATWQSNVLGQGAFGTPNDNCGLLAGNCCYTPRMQGMNAVLGDTFIADCGQLNEARFDHPEYRRPDLFLIWGNNPRRANADGFYGHWIIDCMRRGSK
;
A
#
# COMPACT_ATOMS: atom_id res chain seq x y z
N MET A 1 17.42 13.87 24.69
CA MET A 1 17.34 13.78 23.23
C MET A 1 17.35 12.30 22.86
N ARG A 2 16.27 11.80 22.27
CA ARG A 2 16.34 10.51 21.57
C ARG A 2 17.23 10.74 20.35
N GLU A 3 18.33 10.03 20.25
CA GLU A 3 19.11 10.03 19.01
C GLU A 3 18.21 9.39 17.94
N CYS A 4 17.72 10.19 17.00
CA CYS A 4 16.86 9.74 15.90
C CYS A 4 17.51 8.66 15.02
N PHE A 5 18.81 8.50 15.14
CA PHE A 5 19.60 7.49 14.46
C PHE A 5 20.54 6.81 15.45
N ASP A 6 20.00 5.96 16.32
CA ASP A 6 20.86 5.00 17.01
C ASP A 6 21.24 3.91 16.00
N PRO A 7 22.48 3.87 15.50
CA PRO A 7 22.92 2.83 14.60
C PRO A 7 22.83 1.42 15.21
N LYS A 8 22.67 1.30 16.52
CA LYS A 8 22.42 0.03 17.20
C LYS A 8 21.00 -0.49 16.94
N ILE A 9 20.02 0.36 16.66
CA ILE A 9 18.67 -0.06 16.28
C ILE A 9 18.68 -0.76 14.94
N TYR A 10 19.47 -0.27 13.99
CA TYR A 10 19.60 -0.82 12.65
C TYR A 10 20.64 -1.95 12.52
N LYS A 11 21.47 -2.15 13.52
CA LYS A 11 22.45 -3.24 13.56
C LYS A 11 21.94 -4.51 14.24
N LYS A 12 20.76 -4.45 14.88
CA LYS A 12 20.15 -5.67 15.40
C LYS A 12 19.62 -6.50 14.25
N ASP A 13 19.75 -7.79 14.41
CA ASP A 13 19.30 -8.77 13.45
C ASP A 13 17.89 -8.43 12.96
N TRP A 14 17.76 -8.27 11.65
CA TRP A 14 16.46 -8.08 11.00
C TRP A 14 15.53 -9.28 11.22
N GLN A 15 16.11 -10.39 11.67
CA GLN A 15 15.42 -11.61 12.02
C GLN A 15 16.01 -12.21 13.30
N TYR A 16 15.16 -12.67 14.21
CA TYR A 16 15.55 -13.30 15.47
C TYR A 16 14.50 -14.32 15.92
N GLN A 17 14.84 -15.15 16.91
CA GLN A 17 13.93 -16.13 17.51
C GLN A 17 13.29 -15.56 18.78
N GLU A 18 11.99 -15.79 18.94
CA GLU A 18 11.23 -15.52 20.16
C GLU A 18 10.38 -16.73 20.49
N GLY A 19 10.86 -17.55 21.44
CA GLY A 19 10.29 -18.88 21.69
C GLY A 19 10.41 -19.76 20.45
N ASP A 20 9.29 -20.33 20.03
CA ASP A 20 9.22 -21.18 18.84
C ASP A 20 8.95 -20.41 17.53
N LEU A 21 8.91 -19.07 17.60
CA LEU A 21 8.59 -18.23 16.46
C LEU A 21 9.84 -17.52 15.91
N THR A 22 9.90 -17.41 14.61
CA THR A 22 10.84 -16.54 13.92
C THR A 22 10.22 -15.17 13.75
N VAL A 23 10.87 -14.14 14.28
CA VAL A 23 10.43 -12.75 14.16
C VAL A 23 11.25 -12.05 13.09
N THR A 24 10.56 -11.50 12.10
CA THR A 24 11.19 -10.76 11.01
C THR A 24 10.75 -9.30 11.04
N ARG A 25 11.70 -8.37 11.10
CA ARG A 25 11.46 -6.94 10.98
C ARG A 25 11.31 -6.55 9.54
N SER A 26 10.26 -5.81 9.22
CA SER A 26 10.01 -5.31 7.88
C SER A 26 9.21 -4.01 7.93
N CYS A 27 8.88 -3.52 6.76
CA CYS A 27 8.08 -2.31 6.60
C CYS A 27 6.84 -2.63 5.77
N GLN A 28 5.69 -2.18 6.26
CA GLN A 28 4.45 -2.26 5.53
C GLN A 28 4.29 -1.06 4.60
N TRP A 29 4.21 -1.32 3.31
CA TRP A 29 3.98 -0.32 2.28
C TRP A 29 2.91 -0.77 1.29
N SER A 30 1.95 0.10 0.99
CA SER A 30 0.90 -0.10 -0.01
C SER A 30 -0.17 -1.17 0.27
N ALA A 31 0.11 -2.22 0.96
CA ALA A 31 -0.91 -3.22 1.31
C ALA A 31 -1.21 -3.13 2.81
N PRO A 32 -2.44 -3.05 3.20
CA PRO A 32 -3.70 -3.03 2.46
C PRO A 32 -4.16 -1.61 2.02
N GLY A 33 -3.40 -0.95 1.16
CA GLY A 33 -3.76 0.35 0.59
C GLY A 33 -3.30 1.56 1.41
N CYS A 34 -2.14 1.47 2.05
CA CYS A 34 -1.56 2.51 2.88
C CYS A 34 -0.21 2.99 2.33
N HIS A 35 0.18 4.22 2.66
CA HIS A 35 1.46 4.81 2.27
C HIS A 35 2.35 5.16 3.46
N GLN A 36 1.98 4.71 4.65
CA GLN A 36 2.62 5.15 5.89
C GLN A 36 4.01 4.56 6.11
N GLY A 37 4.28 3.37 5.59
CA GLY A 37 5.58 2.71 5.81
C GLY A 37 5.78 2.28 7.26
N CYS A 38 4.74 1.71 7.89
CA CYS A 38 4.85 1.25 9.27
C CYS A 38 5.86 0.12 9.41
N SER A 39 6.72 0.21 10.42
CA SER A 39 7.62 -0.89 10.79
C SER A 39 6.83 -1.98 11.51
N ILE A 40 6.93 -3.19 11.03
CA ILE A 40 6.17 -4.36 11.47
C ILE A 40 7.10 -5.49 11.86
N LEU A 41 6.75 -6.20 12.91
CA LEU A 41 7.30 -7.49 13.28
C LEU A 41 6.37 -8.59 12.77
N PHE A 42 6.87 -9.43 11.89
CA PHE A 42 6.19 -10.61 11.39
C PHE A 42 6.64 -11.84 12.18
N TYR A 43 5.71 -12.53 12.79
CA TYR A 43 5.94 -13.75 13.54
C TYR A 43 5.54 -14.94 12.70
N THR A 44 6.47 -15.79 12.36
CA THR A 44 6.23 -17.02 11.61
C THR A 44 6.55 -18.26 12.46
N ASP A 45 5.76 -19.29 12.29
CA ASP A 45 6.01 -20.58 12.91
C ASP A 45 7.12 -21.37 12.18
N LYS A 46 7.42 -22.57 12.65
CA LYS A 46 8.44 -23.45 12.06
C LYS A 46 8.15 -23.85 10.60
N ASP A 47 6.90 -23.79 10.18
CA ASP A 47 6.47 -24.12 8.83
C ASP A 47 6.42 -22.88 7.91
N GLY A 48 6.87 -21.73 8.42
CA GLY A 48 6.90 -20.46 7.70
C GLY A 48 5.53 -19.76 7.64
N LYS A 49 4.53 -20.24 8.35
CA LYS A 49 3.21 -19.63 8.39
C LYS A 49 3.21 -18.39 9.28
N LEU A 50 2.70 -17.28 8.75
CA LEU A 50 2.51 -16.06 9.52
C LEU A 50 1.40 -16.25 10.55
N VAL A 51 1.73 -16.13 11.84
CA VAL A 51 0.78 -16.37 12.93
C VAL A 51 0.40 -15.10 13.69
N LYS A 52 1.24 -14.06 13.61
CA LYS A 52 1.03 -12.82 14.35
C LYS A 52 1.76 -11.67 13.67
N VAL A 53 1.24 -10.46 13.83
CA VAL A 53 1.93 -9.20 13.48
C VAL A 53 1.85 -8.23 14.63
N GLU A 54 2.92 -7.49 14.85
CA GLU A 54 3.00 -6.42 15.84
C GLU A 54 3.76 -5.21 15.26
N GLY A 55 3.56 -4.04 15.84
CA GLY A 55 4.39 -2.89 15.52
C GLY A 55 5.78 -3.03 16.13
N ASP A 56 6.81 -2.62 15.39
CA ASP A 56 8.17 -2.61 15.91
C ASP A 56 8.33 -1.49 16.95
N PRO A 57 8.56 -1.80 18.23
CA PRO A 57 8.74 -0.79 19.29
C PRO A 57 10.02 0.05 19.09
N ASN A 58 10.93 -0.42 18.24
CA ASN A 58 12.14 0.34 17.91
C ASN A 58 11.92 1.30 16.73
N SER A 59 10.73 1.33 16.16
CA SER A 59 10.42 2.27 15.07
C SER A 59 10.34 3.70 15.59
N PRO A 60 11.16 4.62 15.09
CA PRO A 60 11.08 6.03 15.48
C PRO A 60 9.82 6.71 14.95
N VAL A 61 9.16 6.10 13.96
CA VAL A 61 7.97 6.66 13.30
C VAL A 61 6.69 6.21 13.97
N THR A 62 6.56 4.91 14.23
CA THR A 62 5.31 4.33 14.72
C THR A 62 5.34 3.95 16.20
N ASP A 63 6.53 3.81 16.79
CA ASP A 63 6.72 3.51 18.23
C ASP A 63 5.88 2.30 18.68
N GLY A 64 5.99 1.20 17.95
CA GLY A 64 5.27 -0.04 18.24
C GLY A 64 3.77 -0.04 17.91
N ARG A 65 3.24 1.04 17.36
CA ARG A 65 1.82 1.16 17.05
C ARG A 65 1.50 0.74 15.62
N LEU A 66 0.39 0.06 15.45
CA LEU A 66 -0.19 -0.28 14.16
C LEU A 66 -1.67 0.10 14.10
N CYS A 67 -2.16 0.39 12.90
CA CYS A 67 -3.59 0.53 12.69
C CYS A 67 -4.27 -0.83 12.49
N MET A 68 -5.59 -0.84 12.58
CA MET A 68 -6.43 -2.04 12.41
C MET A 68 -6.14 -2.83 11.13
N ARG A 69 -5.77 -2.15 10.04
CA ARG A 69 -5.45 -2.82 8.77
C ARG A 69 -4.23 -3.72 8.87
N CYS A 70 -3.18 -3.23 9.52
CA CYS A 70 -1.98 -4.04 9.73
C CYS A 70 -2.23 -5.17 10.72
N LEU A 71 -2.99 -4.91 11.78
CA LEU A 71 -3.33 -5.94 12.77
C LEU A 71 -4.17 -7.08 12.18
N ALA A 72 -5.05 -6.78 11.22
CA ALA A 72 -5.87 -7.76 10.52
C ALA A 72 -5.12 -8.48 9.37
N MET A 73 -3.81 -8.30 9.24
CA MET A 73 -3.06 -8.83 8.09
C MET A 73 -3.06 -10.35 8.05
N VAL A 74 -2.95 -11.01 9.20
CA VAL A 74 -2.97 -12.49 9.28
C VAL A 74 -4.29 -13.03 8.75
N GLU A 75 -5.40 -12.45 9.17
CA GLU A 75 -6.74 -12.81 8.72
C GLU A 75 -6.93 -12.56 7.21
N ALA A 76 -6.39 -11.44 6.71
CA ALA A 76 -6.45 -11.13 5.28
C ALA A 76 -5.61 -12.10 4.42
N VAL A 77 -4.46 -12.53 4.93
CA VAL A 77 -3.57 -13.48 4.20
C VAL A 77 -4.19 -14.87 4.14
N TYR A 78 -4.80 -15.33 5.22
CA TYR A 78 -5.36 -16.68 5.32
C TYR A 78 -6.90 -16.71 5.28
N HIS A 79 -7.51 -15.66 4.70
CA HIS A 79 -8.96 -15.65 4.56
C HIS A 79 -9.46 -16.84 3.74
N PRO A 80 -10.51 -17.55 4.18
CA PRO A 80 -11.00 -18.74 3.48
C PRO A 80 -11.45 -18.46 2.03
N ASP A 81 -11.96 -17.26 1.76
CA ASP A 81 -12.41 -16.85 0.44
C ASP A 81 -11.27 -16.22 -0.41
N ARG A 82 -10.03 -16.33 0.05
CA ARG A 82 -8.90 -15.81 -0.72
C ARG A 82 -8.71 -16.62 -2.00
N ILE A 83 -8.71 -15.95 -3.13
CA ILE A 83 -8.42 -16.57 -4.43
C ILE A 83 -6.93 -16.94 -4.46
N VAL A 84 -6.63 -18.22 -4.51
CA VAL A 84 -5.28 -18.79 -4.52
C VAL A 84 -4.90 -19.46 -5.85
N HIS A 85 -5.90 -19.69 -6.71
CA HIS A 85 -5.73 -20.24 -8.04
C HIS A 85 -6.40 -19.35 -9.09
N PRO A 86 -5.92 -19.32 -10.34
CA PRO A 86 -6.62 -18.64 -11.42
C PRO A 86 -8.02 -19.21 -11.61
N MET A 87 -8.95 -18.38 -11.95
CA MET A 87 -10.34 -18.79 -12.16
C MET A 87 -10.85 -18.24 -13.48
N LYS A 88 -11.62 -19.04 -14.22
CA LYS A 88 -12.32 -18.61 -15.42
C LYS A 88 -13.83 -18.72 -15.27
N ARG A 89 -14.54 -17.94 -16.06
CA ARG A 89 -15.99 -17.98 -16.15
C ARG A 89 -16.43 -17.80 -17.59
N ALA A 90 -17.42 -18.56 -18.02
CA ALA A 90 -18.02 -18.41 -19.33
C ALA A 90 -18.65 -17.01 -19.50
N LYS A 91 -18.63 -16.49 -20.72
CA LYS A 91 -19.12 -15.13 -21.03
C LYS A 91 -20.61 -14.97 -20.70
N GLU A 92 -21.41 -15.99 -20.96
CA GLU A 92 -22.84 -16.07 -20.68
C GLU A 92 -23.18 -16.12 -19.19
N ASP A 93 -22.22 -16.49 -18.37
CA ASP A 93 -22.36 -16.52 -16.92
C ASP A 93 -21.80 -15.26 -16.24
N ARG A 94 -21.47 -14.23 -17.03
CA ARG A 94 -21.02 -12.95 -16.48
C ARG A 94 -22.09 -12.36 -15.55
N GLY A 95 -21.68 -11.96 -14.36
CA GLY A 95 -22.57 -11.49 -13.30
C GLY A 95 -23.09 -12.59 -12.36
N LYS A 96 -22.87 -13.88 -12.70
CA LYS A 96 -23.19 -15.01 -11.84
C LYS A 96 -21.92 -15.52 -11.16
N ASP A 97 -22.06 -16.07 -9.99
CA ASP A 97 -20.94 -16.66 -9.22
C ASP A 97 -20.66 -18.10 -9.69
N LYS A 98 -20.26 -18.24 -10.95
CA LYS A 98 -19.94 -19.50 -11.59
C LYS A 98 -18.49 -19.54 -12.04
N TRP A 99 -17.60 -19.57 -11.09
CA TRP A 99 -16.18 -19.64 -11.35
C TRP A 99 -15.68 -21.08 -11.34
N VAL A 100 -14.75 -21.36 -12.24
CA VAL A 100 -14.05 -22.64 -12.35
C VAL A 100 -12.56 -22.39 -12.20
N GLU A 101 -11.94 -23.11 -11.28
CA GLU A 101 -10.49 -23.08 -11.10
C GLU A 101 -9.79 -23.67 -12.32
N ILE A 102 -8.68 -23.06 -12.72
CA ILE A 102 -7.82 -23.47 -13.82
C ILE A 102 -6.36 -23.43 -13.40
N THR A 103 -5.50 -24.04 -14.17
CA THR A 103 -4.05 -23.95 -13.95
C THR A 103 -3.51 -22.60 -14.39
N MET A 104 -2.30 -22.23 -13.90
CA MET A 104 -1.62 -21.03 -14.38
C MET A 104 -1.28 -21.11 -15.86
N ASP A 105 -0.88 -22.29 -16.35
CA ASP A 105 -0.56 -22.49 -17.77
C ASP A 105 -1.80 -22.27 -18.64
N GLU A 106 -2.94 -22.84 -18.26
CA GLU A 106 -4.22 -22.60 -18.95
C GLU A 106 -4.60 -21.11 -18.92
N ALA A 107 -4.37 -20.42 -17.81
CA ALA A 107 -4.65 -18.99 -17.71
C ALA A 107 -3.76 -18.17 -18.65
N TYR A 108 -2.48 -18.50 -18.75
CA TYR A 108 -1.56 -17.85 -19.69
C TYR A 108 -1.95 -18.11 -21.15
N GLU A 109 -2.25 -19.35 -21.50
CA GLU A 109 -2.69 -19.71 -22.86
C GLU A 109 -3.93 -18.92 -23.27
N LEU A 110 -4.95 -18.88 -22.43
CA LEU A 110 -6.18 -18.12 -22.68
C LEU A 110 -5.91 -16.61 -22.84
N CYS A 111 -5.04 -16.04 -22.01
CA CYS A 111 -4.67 -14.63 -22.12
C CYS A 111 -3.93 -14.35 -23.44
N ILE A 112 -2.97 -15.20 -23.81
CA ILE A 112 -2.20 -15.07 -25.06
C ILE A 112 -3.11 -15.17 -26.27
N GLU A 113 -3.99 -16.16 -26.31
CA GLU A 113 -4.97 -16.35 -27.36
C GLU A 113 -5.88 -15.12 -27.52
N MET A 114 -6.43 -14.64 -26.40
CA MET A 114 -7.31 -13.46 -26.39
C MET A 114 -6.60 -12.20 -26.89
N VAL A 115 -5.34 -11.97 -26.50
CA VAL A 115 -4.54 -10.84 -26.97
C VAL A 115 -4.25 -10.94 -28.46
N LYS A 116 -3.87 -12.13 -28.96
CA LYS A 116 -3.61 -12.36 -30.39
C LYS A 116 -4.88 -12.13 -31.22
N ASP A 117 -5.96 -12.78 -30.86
CA ASP A 117 -7.26 -12.64 -31.54
C ASP A 117 -7.74 -11.19 -31.59
N THR A 118 -7.61 -10.47 -30.46
CA THR A 118 -8.03 -9.08 -30.39
C THR A 118 -7.15 -8.19 -31.24
N THR A 119 -5.85 -8.43 -31.25
CA THR A 119 -4.88 -7.68 -32.05
C THR A 119 -5.09 -7.92 -33.55
N GLU A 120 -5.34 -9.17 -33.94
CA GLU A 120 -5.61 -9.52 -35.35
C GLU A 120 -6.92 -8.90 -35.86
N LYS A 121 -7.98 -8.93 -35.05
CA LYS A 121 -9.31 -8.44 -35.45
C LYS A 121 -9.45 -6.92 -35.42
N TYR A 122 -8.83 -6.28 -34.44
CA TYR A 122 -9.11 -4.86 -34.10
C TYR A 122 -7.85 -3.99 -33.98
N GLY A 123 -6.67 -4.60 -34.08
CA GLY A 123 -5.38 -3.93 -33.86
C GLY A 123 -5.04 -3.74 -32.40
N ALA A 124 -3.75 -3.53 -32.10
CA ALA A 124 -3.25 -3.35 -30.74
C ALA A 124 -3.90 -2.17 -29.98
N LYS A 125 -4.37 -1.16 -30.71
CA LYS A 125 -5.06 0.01 -30.13
C LYS A 125 -6.37 -0.33 -29.42
N SER A 126 -6.95 -1.52 -29.68
CA SER A 126 -8.16 -1.97 -28.99
C SER A 126 -7.90 -2.54 -27.60
N ILE A 127 -6.63 -2.79 -27.29
CA ILE A 127 -6.21 -3.29 -25.97
C ILE A 127 -5.88 -2.10 -25.06
N CYS A 128 -6.35 -2.20 -23.84
CA CYS A 128 -6.15 -1.18 -22.82
C CYS A 128 -5.58 -1.86 -21.57
N THR A 129 -4.48 -1.35 -21.04
CA THR A 129 -3.98 -1.78 -19.74
C THR A 129 -4.38 -0.79 -18.65
N GLY A 130 -4.57 -1.28 -17.44
CA GLY A 130 -4.90 -0.46 -16.29
C GLY A 130 -4.16 -0.94 -15.07
N ALA A 131 -3.67 -0.01 -14.27
CA ALA A 131 -3.03 -0.30 -13.00
C ALA A 131 -3.70 0.48 -11.87
N GLY A 132 -3.77 -0.14 -10.69
CA GLY A 132 -4.17 0.54 -9.47
C GLY A 132 -3.01 1.36 -8.86
N THR A 133 -3.23 1.86 -7.67
CA THR A 133 -2.20 2.62 -6.93
C THR A 133 -1.11 1.74 -6.32
N GLY A 134 -1.13 0.46 -6.55
CA GLY A 134 -0.11 -0.51 -6.09
C GLY A 134 1.27 -0.18 -6.63
N ARG A 135 2.02 0.62 -5.93
CA ARG A 135 3.29 1.19 -6.39
C ARG A 135 4.37 0.17 -6.70
N ASN A 136 4.24 -1.03 -6.17
CA ASN A 136 5.23 -2.08 -6.37
C ASN A 136 5.10 -2.77 -7.73
N ALA A 137 3.99 -2.59 -8.45
CA ALA A 137 3.68 -3.31 -9.68
C ALA A 137 3.28 -2.40 -10.85
N THR A 138 3.27 -1.09 -10.69
CA THR A 138 2.83 -0.16 -11.76
C THR A 138 3.72 -0.20 -12.99
N TRP A 139 5.01 -0.42 -12.83
CA TRP A 139 5.96 -0.54 -13.95
C TRP A 139 5.67 -1.78 -14.82
N GLN A 140 5.10 -2.84 -14.24
CA GLN A 140 4.75 -4.07 -14.97
C GLN A 140 3.64 -3.81 -15.99
N SER A 141 2.68 -2.94 -15.67
CA SER A 141 1.62 -2.55 -16.60
C SER A 141 2.20 -1.94 -17.88
N ASN A 142 3.16 -1.05 -17.75
CA ASN A 142 3.80 -0.39 -18.88
C ASN A 142 4.62 -1.38 -19.73
N VAL A 143 5.34 -2.28 -19.08
CA VAL A 143 6.11 -3.32 -19.77
C VAL A 143 5.18 -4.26 -20.57
N LEU A 144 4.05 -4.65 -19.97
CA LEU A 144 3.06 -5.49 -20.65
C LEU A 144 2.33 -4.72 -21.77
N GLY A 145 1.85 -3.52 -21.49
CA GLY A 145 1.07 -2.72 -22.44
C GLY A 145 1.88 -2.32 -23.66
N GLN A 146 2.94 -1.57 -23.44
CA GLN A 146 3.75 -1.04 -24.54
C GLN A 146 4.71 -2.09 -25.11
N GLY A 147 5.35 -2.87 -24.26
CA GLY A 147 6.37 -3.83 -24.67
C GLY A 147 5.80 -5.11 -25.25
N ALA A 148 4.84 -5.74 -24.59
CA ALA A 148 4.31 -7.05 -25.02
C ALA A 148 3.09 -6.94 -25.92
N PHE A 149 2.12 -6.06 -25.62
CA PHE A 149 0.89 -5.93 -26.39
C PHE A 149 0.98 -4.87 -27.49
N GLY A 150 1.99 -4.01 -27.45
CA GLY A 150 2.18 -2.93 -28.42
C GLY A 150 1.05 -1.90 -28.42
N THR A 151 0.33 -1.76 -27.31
CA THR A 151 -0.80 -0.83 -27.22
C THR A 151 -0.34 0.56 -26.79
N PRO A 152 -0.81 1.63 -27.47
CA PRO A 152 -0.59 2.99 -26.97
C PRO A 152 -1.53 3.35 -25.80
N ASN A 153 -2.52 2.53 -25.52
CA ASN A 153 -3.51 2.73 -24.47
C ASN A 153 -3.05 2.09 -23.15
N ASP A 154 -1.83 2.41 -22.79
CA ASP A 154 -1.24 1.92 -21.55
C ASP A 154 -1.65 2.79 -20.38
N ASN A 155 -1.87 2.15 -19.24
CA ASN A 155 -2.21 2.77 -17.98
C ASN A 155 -3.40 3.74 -18.10
N CYS A 156 -4.44 3.32 -18.83
CA CYS A 156 -5.63 4.14 -19.04
C CYS A 156 -6.28 4.54 -17.73
N GLY A 157 -5.97 5.64 -17.42
CA GLY A 157 -6.28 6.79 -16.63
C GLY A 157 -7.16 6.73 -15.41
N LEU A 158 -7.99 5.80 -15.22
CA LEU A 158 -8.89 5.82 -14.06
C LEU A 158 -8.26 5.32 -12.76
N LEU A 159 -7.14 4.63 -12.82
CA LEU A 159 -6.68 3.85 -11.70
C LEU A 159 -5.36 4.31 -11.09
N ALA A 160 -4.40 4.74 -11.86
CA ALA A 160 -3.05 5.06 -11.37
C ALA A 160 -2.92 6.49 -10.79
N GLY A 161 -3.72 6.81 -9.81
CA GLY A 161 -3.68 8.13 -9.16
C GLY A 161 -4.43 9.24 -9.90
N ASN A 162 -4.90 8.99 -11.12
CA ASN A 162 -5.59 10.01 -11.93
C ASN A 162 -6.96 10.42 -11.34
N CYS A 163 -7.56 9.57 -10.53
CA CYS A 163 -8.82 9.88 -9.85
C CYS A 163 -8.64 10.48 -8.45
N CYS A 164 -7.47 10.34 -7.83
CA CYS A 164 -7.27 10.78 -6.45
C CYS A 164 -6.07 11.69 -6.27
N TYR A 165 -4.88 11.24 -6.65
CA TYR A 165 -3.63 11.95 -6.40
C TYR A 165 -3.39 13.07 -7.40
N THR A 166 -3.47 12.78 -8.68
CA THR A 166 -3.21 13.73 -9.76
C THR A 166 -4.15 14.94 -9.74
N PRO A 167 -5.49 14.80 -9.55
CA PRO A 167 -6.36 15.98 -9.45
C PRO A 167 -6.00 16.92 -8.30
N ARG A 168 -5.61 16.36 -7.16
CA ARG A 168 -5.15 17.19 -6.02
C ARG A 168 -3.90 17.97 -6.38
N MET A 169 -2.92 17.30 -6.97
CA MET A 169 -1.66 17.94 -7.37
C MET A 169 -1.89 19.02 -8.41
N GLN A 170 -2.71 18.74 -9.42
CA GLN A 170 -3.04 19.72 -10.46
C GLN A 170 -3.81 20.92 -9.89
N GLY A 171 -4.74 20.69 -8.98
CA GLY A 171 -5.45 21.75 -8.30
C GLY A 171 -4.53 22.65 -7.46
N MET A 172 -3.59 22.05 -6.74
CA MET A 172 -2.58 22.81 -5.98
C MET A 172 -1.67 23.60 -6.90
N ASN A 173 -1.16 22.98 -7.96
CA ASN A 173 -0.33 23.67 -8.95
C ASN A 173 -1.04 24.87 -9.59
N ALA A 174 -2.31 24.72 -9.93
CA ALA A 174 -3.10 25.78 -10.54
C ALA A 174 -3.33 26.98 -9.62
N VAL A 175 -3.46 26.75 -8.32
CA VAL A 175 -3.77 27.80 -7.33
C VAL A 175 -2.51 28.36 -6.65
N LEU A 176 -1.56 27.49 -6.33
CA LEU A 176 -0.41 27.81 -5.49
C LEU A 176 0.92 27.84 -6.27
N GLY A 177 0.89 27.44 -7.53
CA GLY A 177 2.09 27.41 -8.40
C GLY A 177 2.97 26.19 -8.21
N ASP A 178 2.73 25.38 -7.17
CA ASP A 178 3.46 24.14 -6.90
C ASP A 178 2.62 23.17 -6.08
N THR A 179 3.11 21.95 -5.96
CA THR A 179 2.47 20.87 -5.20
C THR A 179 3.00 20.84 -3.78
N PHE A 180 2.10 20.98 -2.81
CA PHE A 180 2.43 20.87 -1.40
C PHE A 180 1.97 19.52 -0.86
N ILE A 181 2.88 18.83 -0.20
CA ILE A 181 2.58 17.63 0.58
C ILE A 181 2.85 17.97 2.03
N ALA A 182 1.85 17.75 2.89
CA ALA A 182 2.04 17.96 4.32
C ALA A 182 3.16 17.08 4.85
N ASP A 183 4.13 17.67 5.55
CA ASP A 183 5.17 16.92 6.24
C ASP A 183 4.58 16.30 7.52
N CYS A 184 4.12 15.08 7.41
CA CYS A 184 3.58 14.32 8.55
C CYS A 184 4.66 13.98 9.58
N GLY A 185 5.93 14.08 9.22
CA GLY A 185 7.03 13.85 10.13
C GLY A 185 7.04 14.81 11.31
N GLN A 186 6.56 16.04 11.12
CA GLN A 186 6.44 17.02 12.20
C GLN A 186 5.42 16.64 13.27
N LEU A 187 4.51 15.73 12.98
CA LEU A 187 3.53 15.27 13.94
C LEU A 187 4.10 14.21 14.89
N ASN A 188 5.25 13.66 14.56
CA ASN A 188 5.91 12.63 15.36
C ASN A 188 6.85 13.26 16.38
N GLU A 189 6.74 12.82 17.62
CA GLU A 189 7.59 13.28 18.74
C GLU A 189 9.10 13.08 18.49
N ALA A 190 9.48 12.06 17.74
CA ALA A 190 10.87 11.81 17.38
C ALA A 190 11.50 12.95 16.55
N ARG A 191 10.69 13.78 15.90
CA ARG A 191 11.14 14.94 15.12
C ARG A 191 11.25 16.21 15.96
N PHE A 192 10.75 16.21 17.18
CA PHE A 192 10.77 17.37 18.07
C PHE A 192 12.14 17.59 18.75
N ASP A 193 13.07 16.68 18.58
CA ASP A 193 14.46 16.86 18.97
C ASP A 193 15.23 17.85 18.08
N HIS A 194 14.72 18.10 16.87
CA HIS A 194 15.27 19.13 15.97
C HIS A 194 14.80 20.51 16.42
N PRO A 195 15.69 21.50 16.58
CA PRO A 195 15.34 22.81 17.12
C PRO A 195 14.28 23.58 16.32
N GLU A 196 14.12 23.29 15.04
CA GLU A 196 13.12 23.89 14.17
C GLU A 196 11.80 23.13 14.12
N TYR A 197 11.77 21.87 14.62
CA TYR A 197 10.56 21.07 14.62
C TYR A 197 9.76 21.32 15.89
N ARG A 198 8.53 21.73 15.72
CA ARG A 198 7.57 21.91 16.80
C ARG A 198 6.26 21.26 16.44
N ARG A 199 5.51 20.80 17.45
CA ARG A 199 4.15 20.36 17.20
C ARG A 199 3.33 21.53 16.64
N PRO A 200 2.37 21.30 15.75
CA PRO A 200 1.41 22.31 15.32
C PRO A 200 0.59 22.82 16.53
N ASP A 201 0.37 24.10 16.62
CA ASP A 201 -0.48 24.69 17.66
C ASP A 201 -1.96 24.46 17.37
N LEU A 202 -2.32 24.41 16.07
CA LEU A 202 -3.69 24.25 15.59
C LEU A 202 -3.72 23.28 14.40
N PHE A 203 -4.70 22.37 14.40
CA PHE A 203 -5.06 21.53 13.26
C PHE A 203 -6.38 22.00 12.66
N LEU A 204 -6.38 22.32 11.39
CA LEU A 204 -7.59 22.51 10.60
C LEU A 204 -7.90 21.25 9.81
N ILE A 205 -8.91 20.48 10.23
CA ILE A 205 -9.34 19.26 9.54
C ILE A 205 -10.60 19.60 8.75
N TRP A 206 -10.47 19.62 7.43
CA TRP A 206 -11.54 20.00 6.52
C TRP A 206 -11.89 18.86 5.56
N GLY A 207 -13.14 18.41 5.58
CA GLY A 207 -13.63 17.36 4.67
C GLY A 207 -12.92 16.01 4.82
N ASN A 208 -12.30 15.73 5.96
CA ASN A 208 -11.53 14.53 6.23
C ASN A 208 -11.86 13.95 7.61
N ASN A 209 -11.72 12.65 7.73
CA ASN A 209 -11.71 11.96 9.01
C ASN A 209 -10.45 11.12 9.12
N PRO A 210 -9.34 11.67 9.64
CA PRO A 210 -8.03 11.02 9.61
C PRO A 210 -7.96 9.69 10.37
N ARG A 211 -8.95 9.40 11.22
CA ARG A 211 -9.01 8.11 11.95
C ARG A 211 -9.79 7.02 11.21
N ARG A 212 -10.73 7.39 10.34
CA ARG A 212 -11.64 6.42 9.68
C ARG A 212 -11.44 6.33 8.18
N ALA A 213 -11.27 7.45 7.52
CA ALA A 213 -11.33 7.55 6.07
C ALA A 213 -9.96 7.61 5.40
N ASN A 214 -8.89 7.67 6.17
CA ASN A 214 -7.54 7.83 5.63
C ASN A 214 -6.94 6.49 5.23
N ALA A 215 -6.39 6.42 4.03
CA ALA A 215 -5.53 5.34 3.60
C ALA A 215 -4.28 5.21 4.50
N ASP A 216 -3.81 6.33 5.04
CA ASP A 216 -2.70 6.42 5.97
C ASP A 216 -3.21 6.43 7.42
N GLY A 217 -3.87 5.35 7.83
CA GLY A 217 -4.62 5.25 9.08
C GLY A 217 -3.86 5.59 10.36
N PHE A 218 -2.52 5.67 10.29
CA PHE A 218 -1.68 6.07 11.42
C PHE A 218 -1.66 7.59 11.67
N TYR A 219 -1.94 8.37 10.65
CA TYR A 219 -1.94 9.84 10.72
C TYR A 219 -2.84 10.39 11.84
N GLY A 220 -4.01 9.80 12.02
CA GLY A 220 -4.92 10.17 13.10
C GLY A 220 -4.35 9.96 14.51
N HIS A 221 -3.46 9.01 14.70
CA HIS A 221 -2.79 8.80 15.98
C HIS A 221 -1.82 9.93 16.30
N TRP A 222 -1.04 10.39 15.32
CA TRP A 222 -0.14 11.52 15.52
C TRP A 222 -0.88 12.81 15.83
N ILE A 223 -2.00 13.07 15.19
CA ILE A 223 -2.85 14.23 15.52
C ILE A 223 -3.28 14.17 16.99
N ILE A 224 -3.75 13.00 17.44
CA ILE A 224 -4.15 12.82 18.85
C ILE A 224 -2.98 13.04 19.80
N ASP A 225 -1.80 12.52 19.45
CA ASP A 225 -0.61 12.72 20.27
C ASP A 225 -0.22 14.21 20.38
N CYS A 226 -0.34 14.96 19.28
CA CYS A 226 -0.15 16.41 19.28
C CYS A 226 -1.22 17.12 20.14
N MET A 227 -2.49 16.70 20.06
CA MET A 227 -3.56 17.25 20.91
C MET A 227 -3.32 17.00 22.39
N ARG A 228 -2.84 15.80 22.76
CA ARG A 228 -2.43 15.48 24.15
C ARG A 228 -1.30 16.36 24.65
N ARG A 229 -0.49 16.87 23.75
CA ARG A 229 0.62 17.81 24.05
C ARG A 229 0.19 19.27 23.92
N GLY A 230 -1.08 19.57 23.74
CA GLY A 230 -1.67 20.89 23.78
C GLY A 230 -1.99 21.54 22.44
N SER A 231 -1.94 20.80 21.32
CA SER A 231 -2.49 21.27 20.02
C SER A 231 -4.02 21.35 20.10
N LYS A 232 -4.60 22.28 19.35
CA LYS A 232 -6.05 22.52 19.27
C LYS A 232 -6.58 22.11 17.89
#